data_4937aab6f81448935c190d2ee4367f13
#
_entry.id   4937aab6f81448935c190d2ee4367f13
#
_cell.length_a   1.000
_cell.length_b   1.000
_cell.length_c   1.000
_cell.angle_alpha   90.00
_cell.angle_beta   90.00
_cell.angle_gamma   90.00
#
_symmetry.space_group_name_H-M   'P 1'
#
loop_
_entity.id
_entity.type
_entity.pdbx_description
1 polymer ?
#
loop_
_entity_poly.entity_id
_entity_poly.type
_entity_poly.pdbx_seq_one_letter_code
_entity_poly.pdbx_strand_id
1 'polypeptide(L)'
;TTHNAKADTINAQSLKDLDGKLFTYSTEITADFPEKIFPLDEKLQLKVGAQVMFVKNDLNADKQFYNGKMGVIKSLTEKEIFVYFPEEKKTIEVERYEWQNIRYNINENTKEIKEEVIGTFVHYPIKLAWAITVHKSQGLTFDKAALDVSQVFAPGQAYVALSRLRSLKGLILLSPLRMNGISSDEEVLNYAENKASEEILQHSLAKETLFFWLNTLLNSFDFKELGQEWRNHLFSYNSEAPKSPKTKHNDWAKIQHDKIAEILEPSGKFMSQLQKIFYDENLDIKFVKERCDAAYQYFFKTLDTVAEELLLKIEEVKRIKKVKAFYDELLVLEELQIKAILQLKKAKLLTNIIVEGKEISKKNLISEDMSTYKINKLVVVAERFRTSHAALVEDDEEVSYYTDSKKKKTKEPKKST
;
A
#
# COMPACT_ATOMS: atom_id res chain seq x y z
N THR A 1 0.99 -30.79 17.04
CA THR A 1 -0.26 -30.89 17.81
C THR A 1 -1.35 -29.98 17.26
N THR A 2 -2.61 -30.18 17.61
CA THR A 2 -3.77 -29.39 17.14
C THR A 2 -4.03 -28.13 17.97
N HIS A 3 -3.61 -28.08 19.24
CA HIS A 3 -3.94 -27.02 20.19
C HIS A 3 -2.70 -26.29 20.71
N ASN A 4 -2.79 -24.94 20.84
CA ASN A 4 -1.70 -24.10 21.35
C ASN A 4 -1.30 -24.50 22.77
N ALA A 5 -2.26 -24.62 23.69
CA ALA A 5 -1.98 -24.96 25.09
C ALA A 5 -1.16 -26.26 25.24
N LYS A 6 -1.40 -27.28 24.37
CA LYS A 6 -0.62 -28.51 24.38
C LYS A 6 0.80 -28.30 23.87
N ALA A 7 0.97 -27.49 22.82
CA ALA A 7 2.30 -27.13 22.32
C ALA A 7 3.10 -26.35 23.38
N ASP A 8 2.48 -25.39 24.03
CA ASP A 8 3.10 -24.57 25.07
C ASP A 8 3.52 -25.42 26.29
N THR A 9 2.64 -26.36 26.71
CA THR A 9 2.98 -27.29 27.79
C THR A 9 4.21 -28.18 27.44
N ILE A 10 4.26 -28.73 26.22
CA ILE A 10 5.40 -29.53 25.77
C ILE A 10 6.67 -28.69 25.72
N ASN A 11 6.60 -27.45 25.17
CA ASN A 11 7.73 -26.57 25.09
C ASN A 11 8.25 -26.16 26.48
N ALA A 12 7.35 -25.80 27.39
CA ALA A 12 7.71 -25.45 28.77
C ALA A 12 8.35 -26.64 29.53
N GLN A 13 7.81 -27.85 29.38
CA GLN A 13 8.36 -29.04 30.00
C GLN A 13 9.75 -29.38 29.43
N SER A 14 9.89 -29.35 28.10
CA SER A 14 11.19 -29.61 27.45
C SER A 14 12.24 -28.57 27.85
N LEU A 15 11.87 -27.29 28.02
CA LEU A 15 12.78 -26.27 28.51
C LEU A 15 13.18 -26.53 29.97
N LYS A 16 12.24 -26.97 30.80
CA LYS A 16 12.50 -27.33 32.22
C LYS A 16 13.49 -28.48 32.34
N ASP A 17 13.31 -29.50 31.48
CA ASP A 17 14.11 -30.75 31.48
C ASP A 17 15.54 -30.54 30.98
N LEU A 18 15.83 -29.43 30.30
CA LEU A 18 17.20 -29.08 29.97
C LEU A 18 17.98 -28.59 31.19
N ASP A 19 19.22 -29.05 31.28
CA ASP A 19 20.15 -28.54 32.26
C ASP A 19 20.65 -27.13 31.92
N GLY A 20 21.14 -26.43 32.93
CA GLY A 20 21.81 -25.14 32.76
C GLY A 20 20.97 -23.92 33.19
N LYS A 21 21.61 -22.75 33.08
CA LYS A 21 21.04 -21.46 33.51
C LYS A 21 19.91 -21.05 32.59
N LEU A 22 18.79 -20.62 33.18
CA LEU A 22 17.68 -20.00 32.45
C LEU A 22 17.96 -18.52 32.19
N PHE A 23 17.85 -18.09 30.96
CA PHE A 23 17.90 -16.70 30.55
C PHE A 23 16.51 -16.23 30.18
N THR A 24 16.18 -15.00 30.54
CA THR A 24 14.90 -14.35 30.23
C THR A 24 15.14 -13.05 29.51
N TYR A 25 14.58 -12.92 28.32
CA TYR A 25 14.66 -11.73 27.50
C TYR A 25 13.28 -11.09 27.44
N SER A 26 13.19 -9.81 27.81
CA SER A 26 11.94 -9.06 27.77
C SER A 26 11.85 -8.26 26.48
N THR A 27 10.63 -8.10 26.00
CA THR A 27 10.32 -7.20 24.89
C THR A 27 10.42 -5.73 25.30
N GLU A 28 10.60 -4.86 24.33
CA GLU A 28 10.46 -3.42 24.47
C GLU A 28 9.22 -2.99 23.67
N ILE A 29 8.23 -2.40 24.37
CA ILE A 29 6.97 -1.96 23.75
C ILE A 29 6.92 -0.44 23.84
N THR A 30 6.60 0.21 22.74
CA THR A 30 6.44 1.66 22.70
C THR A 30 5.06 2.03 22.14
N ALA A 31 4.47 3.08 22.70
CA ALA A 31 3.19 3.65 22.29
C ALA A 31 2.05 2.63 22.22
N ASP A 32 1.17 2.70 21.22
CA ASP A 32 -0.04 1.86 21.12
C ASP A 32 0.27 0.52 20.42
N PHE A 33 0.64 -0.50 21.21
CA PHE A 33 0.81 -1.87 20.74
C PHE A 33 0.05 -2.83 21.69
N PRO A 34 -1.24 -3.11 21.45
CA PRO A 34 -2.07 -3.91 22.33
C PRO A 34 -1.63 -5.37 22.44
N GLU A 35 -1.73 -5.97 23.64
CA GLU A 35 -1.33 -7.36 23.91
C GLU A 35 -1.95 -8.39 22.95
N LYS A 36 -3.20 -8.19 22.53
CA LYS A 36 -3.92 -9.08 21.61
C LYS A 36 -3.25 -9.25 20.22
N ILE A 37 -2.36 -8.31 19.83
CA ILE A 37 -1.63 -8.36 18.57
C ILE A 37 -0.14 -8.68 18.76
N PHE A 38 0.28 -9.07 19.96
CA PHE A 38 1.68 -9.47 20.19
C PHE A 38 2.06 -10.61 19.27
N PRO A 39 3.16 -10.48 18.54
CA PRO A 39 3.65 -11.54 17.66
C PRO A 39 4.28 -12.69 18.43
N LEU A 40 4.77 -12.41 19.63
CA LEU A 40 5.44 -13.32 20.55
C LEU A 40 5.07 -12.99 22.01
N ASP A 41 5.40 -13.90 22.91
CA ASP A 41 5.27 -13.66 24.34
C ASP A 41 6.21 -12.53 24.79
N GLU A 42 5.80 -11.72 25.76
CA GLU A 42 6.62 -10.62 26.31
C GLU A 42 7.97 -11.09 26.87
N LYS A 43 8.01 -12.32 27.40
CA LYS A 43 9.18 -12.89 28.03
C LYS A 43 9.59 -14.17 27.30
N LEU A 44 10.69 -14.10 26.59
CA LEU A 44 11.33 -15.25 25.97
C LEU A 44 12.29 -15.91 26.95
N GLN A 45 11.98 -17.13 27.37
CA GLN A 45 12.80 -17.94 28.26
C GLN A 45 13.57 -18.98 27.47
N LEU A 46 14.88 -19.02 27.64
CA LEU A 46 15.78 -19.90 26.90
C LEU A 46 16.83 -20.51 27.81
N LYS A 47 17.28 -21.73 27.44
CA LYS A 47 18.50 -22.38 27.93
C LYS A 47 19.38 -22.79 26.75
N VAL A 48 20.67 -22.96 26.98
CA VAL A 48 21.55 -23.57 25.96
C VAL A 48 21.06 -24.97 25.63
N GLY A 49 21.04 -25.31 24.35
CA GLY A 49 20.46 -26.57 23.86
C GLY A 49 18.96 -26.49 23.53
N ALA A 50 18.28 -25.38 23.82
CA ALA A 50 16.86 -25.24 23.48
C ALA A 50 16.64 -25.22 21.97
N GLN A 51 15.62 -25.97 21.54
CA GLN A 51 15.18 -25.98 20.15
C GLN A 51 14.28 -24.77 19.88
N VAL A 52 14.63 -23.97 18.90
CA VAL A 52 13.94 -22.74 18.54
C VAL A 52 13.59 -22.69 17.07
N MET A 53 12.62 -21.86 16.74
CA MET A 53 12.19 -21.59 15.37
C MET A 53 12.11 -20.08 15.16
N PHE A 54 12.60 -19.60 14.02
CA PHE A 54 12.44 -18.23 13.60
C PHE A 54 10.99 -17.95 13.16
N VAL A 55 10.47 -16.79 13.52
CA VAL A 55 9.09 -16.37 13.20
C VAL A 55 9.03 -15.22 12.19
N LYS A 56 10.16 -14.85 11.62
CA LYS A 56 10.32 -13.83 10.57
C LYS A 56 11.36 -14.27 9.55
N ASN A 57 11.27 -13.66 8.37
CA ASN A 57 12.35 -13.77 7.39
C ASN A 57 13.45 -12.77 7.73
N ASP A 58 14.68 -13.14 7.47
CA ASP A 58 15.80 -12.23 7.55
C ASP A 58 15.67 -11.16 6.46
N LEU A 59 15.75 -9.90 6.87
CA LEU A 59 15.70 -8.74 5.98
C LEU A 59 17.06 -8.34 5.43
N ASN A 60 18.15 -8.90 6.01
CA ASN A 60 19.51 -8.64 5.57
C ASN A 60 19.80 -9.27 4.21
N ALA A 61 20.75 -8.72 3.48
CA ALA A 61 21.14 -9.22 2.15
C ALA A 61 21.55 -10.69 2.15
N ASP A 62 22.15 -11.15 3.26
CA ASP A 62 22.69 -12.50 3.43
C ASP A 62 21.61 -13.57 3.66
N LYS A 63 20.37 -13.19 3.98
CA LYS A 63 19.21 -14.09 4.22
C LYS A 63 19.58 -15.35 5.02
N GLN A 64 20.17 -15.16 6.20
CA GLN A 64 20.70 -16.27 7.01
C GLN A 64 19.62 -17.20 7.58
N PHE A 65 18.38 -16.68 7.73
CA PHE A 65 17.24 -17.44 8.20
C PHE A 65 15.93 -17.03 7.48
N TYR A 66 14.92 -17.85 7.62
CA TYR A 66 13.57 -17.59 7.11
C TYR A 66 12.54 -18.01 8.16
N ASN A 67 11.31 -17.55 8.02
CA ASN A 67 10.21 -17.90 8.90
C ASN A 67 10.00 -19.42 8.88
N GLY A 68 10.10 -20.06 10.06
CA GLY A 68 10.01 -21.50 10.23
C GLY A 68 11.35 -22.25 10.26
N LYS A 69 12.48 -21.57 10.02
CA LYS A 69 13.79 -22.21 10.13
C LYS A 69 14.07 -22.62 11.57
N MET A 70 14.42 -23.90 11.74
CA MET A 70 14.69 -24.51 13.04
C MET A 70 16.18 -24.41 13.36
N GLY A 71 16.49 -24.17 14.64
CA GLY A 71 17.85 -24.17 15.15
C GLY A 71 17.92 -24.55 16.61
N VAL A 72 19.14 -24.68 17.12
CA VAL A 72 19.41 -25.01 18.53
C VAL A 72 20.23 -23.89 19.15
N ILE A 73 19.86 -23.45 20.33
CA ILE A 73 20.60 -22.43 21.08
C ILE A 73 21.99 -22.96 21.41
N LYS A 74 23.01 -22.29 20.89
CA LYS A 74 24.43 -22.65 21.11
C LYS A 74 25.02 -21.98 22.31
N SER A 75 24.79 -20.67 22.47
CA SER A 75 25.24 -19.88 23.61
C SER A 75 24.30 -18.71 23.87
N LEU A 76 24.23 -18.28 25.11
CA LEU A 76 23.40 -17.18 25.61
C LEU A 76 24.21 -16.29 26.52
N THR A 77 24.05 -14.98 26.36
CA THR A 77 24.45 -13.96 27.33
C THR A 77 23.20 -13.16 27.75
N GLU A 78 23.34 -12.14 28.55
CA GLU A 78 22.24 -11.26 28.94
C GLU A 78 21.65 -10.46 27.73
N LYS A 79 22.46 -10.29 26.68
CA LYS A 79 22.08 -9.45 25.50
C LYS A 79 22.23 -10.15 24.16
N GLU A 80 22.85 -11.33 24.11
CA GLU A 80 23.16 -12.00 22.85
C GLU A 80 22.61 -13.40 22.85
N ILE A 81 22.10 -13.83 21.71
CA ILE A 81 21.57 -15.16 21.45
C ILE A 81 22.25 -15.71 20.21
N PHE A 82 22.92 -16.84 20.34
CA PHE A 82 23.52 -17.55 19.21
C PHE A 82 22.75 -18.85 18.91
N VAL A 83 22.31 -18.97 17.68
CA VAL A 83 21.58 -20.15 17.18
C VAL A 83 22.45 -20.92 16.20
N TYR A 84 22.56 -22.22 16.43
CA TYR A 84 23.25 -23.16 15.56
C TYR A 84 22.26 -23.90 14.68
N PHE A 85 22.56 -23.96 13.39
CA PHE A 85 21.83 -24.75 12.40
C PHE A 85 22.60 -26.04 12.11
N PRO A 86 22.11 -27.21 12.57
CA PRO A 86 22.87 -28.48 12.45
C PRO A 86 23.08 -28.89 10.98
N GLU A 87 22.10 -28.68 10.11
CA GLU A 87 22.16 -29.07 8.69
C GLU A 87 23.23 -28.27 7.94
N GLU A 88 23.33 -26.98 8.20
CA GLU A 88 24.27 -26.06 7.54
C GLU A 88 25.61 -25.95 8.27
N LYS A 89 25.71 -26.53 9.47
CA LYS A 89 26.85 -26.40 10.40
C LYS A 89 27.26 -24.94 10.65
N LYS A 90 26.28 -24.05 10.60
CA LYS A 90 26.44 -22.59 10.73
C LYS A 90 25.88 -22.10 12.07
N THR A 91 26.55 -21.13 12.66
CA THR A 91 26.05 -20.40 13.84
C THR A 91 25.82 -18.97 13.46
N ILE A 92 24.71 -18.40 13.88
CA ILE A 92 24.38 -16.98 13.69
C ILE A 92 24.05 -16.34 15.02
N GLU A 93 24.30 -15.05 15.11
CA GLU A 93 23.76 -14.18 16.16
C GLU A 93 22.32 -13.79 15.78
N VAL A 94 21.42 -13.78 16.74
CA VAL A 94 20.03 -13.37 16.53
C VAL A 94 19.87 -11.92 16.97
N GLU A 95 19.62 -11.05 16.04
CA GLU A 95 19.32 -9.65 16.31
C GLU A 95 17.86 -9.46 16.72
N ARG A 96 17.57 -8.39 17.47
CA ARG A 96 16.21 -8.00 17.79
C ARG A 96 15.51 -7.47 16.53
N TYR A 97 14.23 -7.79 16.38
CA TYR A 97 13.37 -7.35 15.31
C TYR A 97 12.30 -6.41 15.85
N GLU A 98 12.00 -5.34 15.11
CA GLU A 98 10.94 -4.41 15.40
C GLU A 98 9.68 -4.75 14.59
N TRP A 99 8.58 -5.06 15.29
CA TRP A 99 7.25 -5.13 14.70
C TRP A 99 6.56 -3.79 14.90
N GLN A 100 5.88 -3.31 13.87
CA GLN A 100 5.19 -2.04 13.87
C GLN A 100 3.67 -2.27 13.85
N ASN A 101 2.95 -1.57 14.73
CA ASN A 101 1.50 -1.42 14.63
C ASN A 101 1.24 -0.22 13.73
N ILE A 102 0.71 -0.47 12.53
CA ILE A 102 0.51 0.54 11.50
C ILE A 102 -0.98 0.85 11.39
N ARG A 103 -1.32 2.12 11.49
CA ARG A 103 -2.64 2.65 11.15
C ARG A 103 -2.60 3.24 9.75
N TYR A 104 -3.57 2.89 8.93
CA TYR A 104 -3.74 3.48 7.62
C TYR A 104 -4.72 4.63 7.72
N ASN A 105 -4.25 5.84 7.45
CA ASN A 105 -5.06 7.05 7.41
C ASN A 105 -5.15 7.53 5.97
N ILE A 106 -6.33 8.00 5.56
CA ILE A 106 -6.50 8.66 4.27
C ILE A 106 -6.18 10.14 4.48
N ASN A 107 -5.22 10.65 3.73
CA ASN A 107 -4.99 12.08 3.67
C ASN A 107 -6.20 12.75 3.01
N GLU A 108 -6.94 13.56 3.74
CA GLU A 108 -8.17 14.19 3.25
C GLU A 108 -7.92 15.09 2.03
N ASN A 109 -6.73 15.67 1.91
CA ASN A 109 -6.38 16.59 0.83
C ASN A 109 -5.87 15.87 -0.43
N THR A 110 -5.05 14.80 -0.27
CA THR A 110 -4.45 14.09 -1.42
C THR A 110 -5.14 12.78 -1.73
N LYS A 111 -6.08 12.32 -0.87
CA LYS A 111 -6.72 10.99 -0.91
C LYS A 111 -5.73 9.82 -0.96
N GLU A 112 -4.48 10.07 -0.63
CA GLU A 112 -3.46 9.06 -0.51
C GLU A 112 -3.55 8.36 0.84
N ILE A 113 -3.32 7.06 0.83
CA ILE A 113 -3.21 6.27 2.05
C ILE A 113 -1.84 6.57 2.66
N LYS A 114 -1.83 7.10 3.88
CA LYS A 114 -0.62 7.28 4.69
C LYS A 114 -0.55 6.19 5.74
N GLU A 115 0.63 5.62 5.88
CA GLU A 115 0.98 4.72 6.96
C GLU A 115 1.48 5.54 8.15
N GLU A 116 0.88 5.31 9.31
CA GLU A 116 1.28 5.90 10.57
C GLU A 116 1.65 4.78 11.54
N VAL A 117 2.89 4.73 11.98
CA VAL A 117 3.34 3.80 13.02
C VAL A 117 2.83 4.32 14.35
N ILE A 118 1.84 3.62 14.95
CA ILE A 118 1.21 4.00 16.21
C ILE A 118 1.83 3.31 17.43
N GLY A 119 2.62 2.28 17.22
CA GLY A 119 3.36 1.59 18.27
C GLY A 119 4.34 0.58 17.72
N THR A 120 5.31 0.18 18.54
CA THR A 120 6.32 -0.84 18.18
C THR A 120 6.47 -1.89 19.26
N PHE A 121 6.84 -3.10 18.83
CA PHE A 121 7.16 -4.25 19.67
C PHE A 121 8.52 -4.78 19.23
N VAL A 122 9.56 -4.65 20.08
CA VAL A 122 10.92 -5.04 19.75
C VAL A 122 11.31 -6.28 20.56
N HIS A 123 11.61 -7.38 19.87
CA HIS A 123 12.01 -8.63 20.50
C HIS A 123 12.87 -9.50 19.57
N TYR A 124 13.46 -10.57 20.10
CA TYR A 124 14.14 -11.57 19.30
C TYR A 124 13.11 -12.36 18.48
N PRO A 125 13.28 -12.53 17.15
CA PRO A 125 12.30 -13.14 16.27
C PRO A 125 12.33 -14.69 16.32
N ILE A 126 12.43 -15.26 17.51
CA ILE A 126 12.48 -16.69 17.75
C ILE A 126 11.52 -17.11 18.87
N LYS A 127 11.10 -18.38 18.83
CA LYS A 127 10.30 -19.00 19.88
C LYS A 127 10.74 -20.46 20.09
N LEU A 128 10.40 -21.02 21.26
CA LEU A 128 10.58 -22.47 21.50
C LEU A 128 9.80 -23.28 20.47
N ALA A 129 10.38 -24.37 20.01
CA ALA A 129 9.81 -25.14 18.91
C ALA A 129 10.08 -26.66 19.00
N TRP A 130 10.06 -27.25 20.20
CA TRP A 130 9.92 -28.69 20.32
C TRP A 130 8.52 -29.16 19.89
N ALA A 131 7.49 -28.35 20.15
CA ALA A 131 6.16 -28.56 19.66
C ALA A 131 5.58 -27.29 19.03
N ILE A 132 4.86 -27.46 17.92
CA ILE A 132 4.11 -26.39 17.24
C ILE A 132 2.72 -26.89 16.88
N THR A 133 1.77 -25.98 16.65
CA THR A 133 0.44 -26.36 16.17
C THR A 133 0.43 -26.60 14.67
N VAL A 134 -0.52 -27.40 14.19
CA VAL A 134 -0.74 -27.65 12.77
C VAL A 134 -0.92 -26.34 12.00
N HIS A 135 -1.69 -25.38 12.51
CA HIS A 135 -1.84 -24.06 11.87
C HIS A 135 -0.52 -23.29 11.75
N LYS A 136 0.28 -23.29 12.82
CA LYS A 136 1.59 -22.62 12.80
C LYS A 136 2.63 -23.35 11.95
N SER A 137 2.37 -24.59 11.56
CA SER A 137 3.21 -25.38 10.65
C SER A 137 2.88 -25.16 9.17
N GLN A 138 1.84 -24.40 8.83
CA GLN A 138 1.50 -24.11 7.44
C GLN A 138 2.66 -23.38 6.73
N GLY A 139 2.98 -23.83 5.53
CA GLY A 139 4.13 -23.32 4.78
C GLY A 139 5.49 -23.88 5.19
N LEU A 140 5.59 -24.62 6.31
CA LEU A 140 6.82 -25.26 6.75
C LEU A 140 6.94 -26.68 6.20
N THR A 141 8.16 -27.22 6.16
CA THR A 141 8.45 -28.59 5.74
C THR A 141 9.42 -29.22 6.71
N PHE A 142 9.16 -30.46 7.10
CA PHE A 142 9.97 -31.22 8.08
C PHE A 142 10.44 -32.53 7.52
N ASP A 143 11.67 -32.92 7.86
CA ASP A 143 12.18 -34.25 7.56
C ASP A 143 11.64 -35.31 8.54
N LYS A 144 11.45 -34.91 9.80
CA LYS A 144 10.93 -35.77 10.87
C LYS A 144 9.97 -34.98 11.76
N ALA A 145 8.84 -35.58 12.10
CA ALA A 145 7.91 -35.01 13.08
C ALA A 145 7.08 -36.10 13.76
N ALA A 146 6.83 -35.91 15.07
CA ALA A 146 5.83 -36.67 15.81
C ALA A 146 4.51 -35.92 15.76
N LEU A 147 3.48 -36.53 15.17
CA LEU A 147 2.16 -35.93 15.01
C LEU A 147 1.18 -36.50 16.04
N ASP A 148 0.59 -35.56 16.82
CA ASP A 148 -0.58 -35.86 17.61
C ASP A 148 -1.81 -35.26 16.94
N VAL A 149 -2.58 -36.12 16.30
CA VAL A 149 -3.80 -35.82 15.55
C VAL A 149 -5.05 -36.38 16.22
N SER A 150 -4.95 -36.75 17.52
CA SER A 150 -6.05 -37.33 18.29
C SER A 150 -7.27 -36.42 18.41
N GLN A 151 -7.07 -35.09 18.39
CA GLN A 151 -8.09 -34.08 18.57
C GLN A 151 -8.19 -33.15 17.34
N VAL A 152 -8.27 -33.77 16.16
CA VAL A 152 -8.57 -33.01 14.94
C VAL A 152 -10.03 -32.55 15.01
N PHE A 153 -10.26 -31.23 14.84
CA PHE A 153 -11.58 -30.60 14.98
C PHE A 153 -12.09 -29.98 13.69
N ALA A 154 -11.23 -29.80 12.69
CA ALA A 154 -11.61 -29.15 11.43
C ALA A 154 -11.27 -30.04 10.22
N PRO A 155 -12.10 -30.02 9.16
CA PRO A 155 -11.81 -30.70 7.90
C PRO A 155 -10.43 -30.28 7.35
N GLY A 156 -9.70 -31.20 6.75
CA GLY A 156 -8.38 -30.95 6.16
C GLY A 156 -7.22 -30.75 7.15
N GLN A 157 -7.47 -30.62 8.45
CA GLN A 157 -6.41 -30.33 9.44
C GLN A 157 -5.38 -31.46 9.52
N ALA A 158 -5.82 -32.74 9.46
CA ALA A 158 -4.92 -33.87 9.40
C ALA A 158 -4.09 -33.89 8.10
N TYR A 159 -4.70 -33.53 6.97
CA TYR A 159 -3.99 -33.39 5.70
C TYR A 159 -2.89 -32.34 5.80
N VAL A 160 -3.19 -31.15 6.36
CA VAL A 160 -2.19 -30.09 6.57
C VAL A 160 -1.02 -30.61 7.39
N ALA A 161 -1.26 -31.37 8.48
CA ALA A 161 -0.21 -31.92 9.32
C ALA A 161 0.66 -32.93 8.56
N LEU A 162 0.03 -33.89 7.88
CA LEU A 162 0.73 -34.94 7.12
C LEU A 162 1.52 -34.37 5.95
N SER A 163 0.96 -33.41 5.24
CA SER A 163 1.60 -32.78 4.09
C SER A 163 2.81 -31.88 4.46
N ARG A 164 3.10 -31.64 5.74
CA ARG A 164 4.32 -30.98 6.20
C ARG A 164 5.57 -31.86 6.13
N LEU A 165 5.42 -33.14 6.00
CA LEU A 165 6.53 -34.10 5.97
C LEU A 165 6.98 -34.40 4.53
N ARG A 166 8.29 -34.49 4.31
CA ARG A 166 8.89 -34.86 3.02
C ARG A 166 8.71 -36.34 2.70
N SER A 167 8.60 -37.20 3.72
CA SER A 167 8.46 -38.62 3.53
C SER A 167 7.79 -39.27 4.72
N LEU A 168 7.19 -40.46 4.50
CA LEU A 168 6.61 -41.30 5.56
C LEU A 168 7.66 -41.83 6.53
N LYS A 169 8.94 -41.92 6.13
CA LYS A 169 10.04 -42.40 7.00
C LYS A 169 10.30 -41.46 8.17
N GLY A 170 9.94 -40.19 8.05
CA GLY A 170 10.06 -39.22 9.11
C GLY A 170 8.84 -39.05 9.99
N LEU A 171 7.76 -39.81 9.73
CA LEU A 171 6.49 -39.70 10.43
C LEU A 171 6.42 -40.63 11.63
N ILE A 172 6.11 -40.05 12.80
CA ILE A 172 5.67 -40.81 13.99
C ILE A 172 4.26 -40.34 14.32
N LEU A 173 3.30 -41.25 14.34
CA LEU A 173 1.95 -40.95 14.82
C LEU A 173 1.86 -41.30 16.31
N LEU A 174 1.55 -40.30 17.15
CA LEU A 174 1.37 -40.50 18.60
C LEU A 174 -0.03 -41.08 18.93
N SER A 175 -0.95 -40.99 17.98
CA SER A 175 -2.30 -41.54 18.06
C SER A 175 -2.76 -42.01 16.67
N PRO A 176 -3.65 -43.02 16.60
CA PRO A 176 -4.22 -43.44 15.33
C PRO A 176 -4.96 -42.30 14.63
N LEU A 177 -4.77 -42.20 13.32
CA LEU A 177 -5.50 -41.27 12.50
C LEU A 177 -6.95 -41.73 12.33
N ARG A 178 -7.90 -40.87 12.70
CA ARG A 178 -9.33 -41.15 12.54
C ARG A 178 -9.82 -40.66 11.18
N MET A 179 -10.71 -41.45 10.53
CA MET A 179 -11.22 -41.12 9.18
C MET A 179 -11.93 -39.75 9.10
N ASN A 180 -12.65 -39.36 10.16
CA ASN A 180 -13.29 -38.04 10.23
C ASN A 180 -12.29 -36.87 10.25
N GLY A 181 -11.03 -37.09 10.59
CA GLY A 181 -9.96 -36.06 10.51
C GLY A 181 -9.41 -35.85 9.10
N ILE A 182 -9.77 -36.72 8.14
CA ILE A 182 -9.34 -36.67 6.74
C ILE A 182 -10.45 -36.10 5.84
N SER A 183 -11.67 -35.85 6.38
CA SER A 183 -12.76 -35.30 5.60
C SER A 183 -12.35 -33.96 4.98
N SER A 184 -12.70 -33.77 3.73
CA SER A 184 -12.60 -32.48 3.05
C SER A 184 -13.88 -31.66 3.24
N ASP A 185 -13.78 -30.36 3.18
CA ASP A 185 -14.93 -29.48 3.17
C ASP A 185 -15.71 -29.66 1.86
N GLU A 186 -17.03 -29.82 1.93
CA GLU A 186 -17.89 -30.02 0.76
C GLU A 186 -17.84 -28.84 -0.22
N GLU A 187 -17.73 -27.61 0.27
CA GLU A 187 -17.62 -26.42 -0.60
C GLU A 187 -16.30 -26.45 -1.39
N VAL A 188 -15.21 -26.90 -0.75
CA VAL A 188 -13.90 -27.05 -1.40
C VAL A 188 -13.95 -28.15 -2.46
N LEU A 189 -14.61 -29.28 -2.17
CA LEU A 189 -14.79 -30.37 -3.14
C LEU A 189 -15.63 -29.90 -4.34
N ASN A 190 -16.77 -29.27 -4.10
CA ASN A 190 -17.62 -28.72 -5.13
C ASN A 190 -16.88 -27.71 -6.00
N TYR A 191 -16.10 -26.81 -5.39
CA TYR A 191 -15.25 -25.88 -6.13
C TYR A 191 -14.20 -26.60 -6.98
N ALA A 192 -13.54 -27.64 -6.42
CA ALA A 192 -12.52 -28.40 -7.13
C ALA A 192 -13.08 -29.16 -8.34
N GLU A 193 -14.29 -29.71 -8.21
CA GLU A 193 -14.98 -30.41 -9.29
C GLU A 193 -15.52 -29.47 -10.37
N ASN A 194 -15.93 -28.26 -9.99
CA ASN A 194 -16.52 -27.25 -10.86
C ASN A 194 -15.53 -26.17 -11.30
N LYS A 195 -14.23 -26.46 -11.29
CA LYS A 195 -13.23 -25.52 -11.82
C LYS A 195 -13.49 -25.24 -13.29
N ALA A 196 -13.52 -23.95 -13.64
CA ALA A 196 -13.61 -23.55 -15.03
C ALA A 196 -12.41 -24.07 -15.83
N SER A 197 -12.68 -24.57 -17.04
CA SER A 197 -11.61 -24.97 -17.96
C SER A 197 -10.77 -23.74 -18.36
N GLU A 198 -9.54 -23.99 -18.84
CA GLU A 198 -8.66 -22.94 -19.32
C GLU A 198 -9.31 -22.11 -20.43
N GLU A 199 -10.06 -22.74 -21.32
CA GLU A 199 -10.78 -22.08 -22.40
C GLU A 199 -11.86 -21.11 -21.87
N ILE A 200 -12.62 -21.53 -20.84
CA ILE A 200 -13.62 -20.66 -20.18
C ILE A 200 -12.92 -19.47 -19.51
N LEU A 201 -11.80 -19.73 -18.84
CA LEU A 201 -11.02 -18.67 -18.18
C LEU A 201 -10.46 -17.66 -19.19
N GLN A 202 -9.90 -18.14 -20.31
CA GLN A 202 -9.37 -17.25 -21.36
C GLN A 202 -10.48 -16.43 -22.02
N HIS A 203 -11.64 -17.04 -22.31
CA HIS A 203 -12.79 -16.33 -22.86
C HIS A 203 -13.31 -15.27 -21.88
N SER A 204 -13.44 -15.63 -20.60
CA SER A 204 -13.85 -14.68 -19.55
C SER A 204 -12.86 -13.55 -19.40
N LEU A 205 -11.55 -13.84 -19.40
CA LEU A 205 -10.49 -12.83 -19.31
C LEU A 205 -10.58 -11.83 -20.49
N ALA A 206 -10.77 -12.33 -21.70
CA ALA A 206 -10.91 -11.46 -22.87
C ALA A 206 -12.14 -10.54 -22.73
N LYS A 207 -13.28 -11.08 -22.33
CA LYS A 207 -14.52 -10.31 -22.09
C LYS A 207 -14.33 -9.26 -20.99
N GLU A 208 -13.77 -9.67 -19.85
CA GLU A 208 -13.54 -8.78 -18.72
C GLU A 208 -12.48 -7.70 -19.04
N THR A 209 -11.52 -8.01 -19.89
CA THR A 209 -10.54 -7.02 -20.38
C THR A 209 -11.24 -5.91 -21.17
N LEU A 210 -12.15 -6.25 -22.07
CA LEU A 210 -12.92 -5.26 -22.84
C LEU A 210 -13.83 -4.43 -21.92
N PHE A 211 -14.49 -5.08 -20.96
CA PHE A 211 -15.33 -4.39 -19.98
C PHE A 211 -14.51 -3.44 -19.09
N PHE A 212 -13.36 -3.89 -18.60
CA PHE A 212 -12.43 -3.06 -17.84
C PHE A 212 -11.92 -1.85 -18.66
N TRP A 213 -11.62 -2.07 -19.93
CA TRP A 213 -11.18 -1.00 -20.83
C TRP A 213 -12.28 0.03 -21.03
N LEU A 214 -13.47 -0.40 -21.42
CA LEU A 214 -14.62 0.50 -21.58
C LEU A 214 -14.89 1.32 -20.31
N ASN A 215 -14.98 0.67 -19.15
CA ASN A 215 -15.24 1.37 -17.90
C ASN A 215 -14.12 2.37 -17.55
N THR A 216 -12.87 2.01 -17.81
CA THR A 216 -11.75 2.93 -17.58
C THR A 216 -11.86 4.14 -18.52
N LEU A 217 -12.20 3.95 -19.77
CA LEU A 217 -12.43 5.05 -20.72
C LEU A 217 -13.58 5.94 -20.27
N LEU A 218 -14.75 5.35 -19.97
CA LEU A 218 -15.93 6.12 -19.54
C LEU A 218 -15.62 6.97 -18.30
N ASN A 219 -14.98 6.38 -17.28
CA ASN A 219 -14.60 7.11 -16.06
C ASN A 219 -13.56 8.20 -16.33
N SER A 220 -12.67 7.99 -17.31
CA SER A 220 -11.60 8.94 -17.61
C SER A 220 -12.06 10.14 -18.42
N PHE A 221 -13.14 10.00 -19.16
CA PHE A 221 -13.77 11.07 -19.94
C PHE A 221 -15.00 11.68 -19.25
N ASP A 222 -15.40 11.24 -18.05
CA ASP A 222 -16.47 11.86 -17.28
C ASP A 222 -15.95 13.04 -16.44
N PHE A 223 -16.23 14.25 -16.90
CA PHE A 223 -15.83 15.50 -16.24
C PHE A 223 -16.97 16.15 -15.45
N LYS A 224 -18.06 15.44 -15.16
CA LYS A 224 -19.25 16.02 -14.49
C LYS A 224 -18.93 16.52 -13.09
N GLU A 225 -18.18 15.72 -12.29
CA GLU A 225 -17.74 16.10 -10.95
C GLU A 225 -16.90 17.38 -10.98
N LEU A 226 -15.92 17.43 -11.88
CA LEU A 226 -15.06 18.60 -12.07
C LEU A 226 -15.87 19.85 -12.52
N GLY A 227 -16.78 19.67 -13.47
CA GLY A 227 -17.64 20.76 -13.95
C GLY A 227 -18.60 21.29 -12.87
N GLN A 228 -19.12 20.39 -12.02
CA GLN A 228 -19.95 20.80 -10.88
C GLN A 228 -19.15 21.59 -9.85
N GLU A 229 -17.92 21.21 -9.56
CA GLU A 229 -17.08 21.91 -8.58
C GLU A 229 -16.65 23.29 -9.10
N TRP A 230 -16.30 23.41 -10.37
CA TRP A 230 -16.06 24.73 -10.97
C TRP A 230 -17.30 25.63 -10.93
N ARG A 231 -18.49 25.07 -11.12
CA ARG A 231 -19.76 25.79 -10.98
C ARG A 231 -19.99 26.23 -9.53
N ASN A 232 -19.78 25.36 -8.56
CA ASN A 232 -19.90 25.66 -7.13
C ASN A 232 -18.95 26.79 -6.76
N HIS A 233 -17.69 26.72 -7.22
CA HIS A 233 -16.70 27.76 -7.00
C HIS A 233 -17.13 29.09 -7.61
N LEU A 234 -17.62 29.11 -8.83
CA LEU A 234 -18.11 30.35 -9.45
C LEU A 234 -19.30 30.94 -8.68
N PHE A 235 -20.25 30.10 -8.23
CA PHE A 235 -21.39 30.57 -7.44
C PHE A 235 -21.00 31.09 -6.06
N SER A 236 -19.92 30.61 -5.46
CA SER A 236 -19.46 31.07 -4.15
C SER A 236 -19.10 32.55 -4.10
N TYR A 237 -18.79 33.18 -5.25
CA TYR A 237 -18.54 34.62 -5.35
C TYR A 237 -19.79 35.45 -5.08
N ASN A 238 -21.00 34.92 -5.30
CA ASN A 238 -22.25 35.66 -5.07
C ASN A 238 -22.53 35.93 -3.58
N SER A 239 -21.96 35.13 -2.69
CA SER A 239 -22.09 35.27 -1.24
C SER A 239 -20.96 36.09 -0.60
N GLU A 240 -19.95 36.50 -1.38
CA GLU A 240 -18.81 37.24 -0.88
C GLU A 240 -19.14 38.73 -0.59
N ALA A 241 -18.54 39.24 0.47
CA ALA A 241 -18.65 40.70 0.76
C ALA A 241 -17.98 41.53 -0.37
N PRO A 242 -18.54 42.69 -0.75
CA PRO A 242 -18.01 43.49 -1.86
C PRO A 242 -16.54 43.88 -1.74
N LYS A 243 -16.00 43.92 -0.52
CA LYS A 243 -14.59 44.25 -0.23
C LYS A 243 -13.71 43.01 0.02
N SER A 244 -14.26 41.80 -0.18
CA SER A 244 -13.48 40.54 -0.03
C SER A 244 -12.35 40.50 -1.07
N PRO A 245 -11.12 40.11 -0.70
CA PRO A 245 -10.04 39.93 -1.67
C PRO A 245 -10.40 38.94 -2.78
N LYS A 246 -11.25 37.92 -2.48
CA LYS A 246 -11.72 36.89 -3.41
C LYS A 246 -12.48 37.51 -4.59
N THR A 247 -13.30 38.54 -4.37
CA THR A 247 -14.14 39.17 -5.42
C THR A 247 -13.35 39.63 -6.63
N LYS A 248 -12.09 40.04 -6.44
CA LYS A 248 -11.19 40.50 -7.53
C LYS A 248 -10.86 39.34 -8.53
N HIS A 249 -11.09 38.10 -8.17
CA HIS A 249 -10.77 36.94 -8.99
C HIS A 249 -12.00 36.34 -9.69
N ASN A 250 -13.17 36.98 -9.61
CA ASN A 250 -14.41 36.49 -10.20
C ASN A 250 -14.31 36.30 -11.73
N ASP A 251 -13.76 37.25 -12.46
CA ASP A 251 -13.61 37.17 -13.91
C ASP A 251 -12.68 36.02 -14.30
N TRP A 252 -11.59 35.81 -13.55
CA TRP A 252 -10.72 34.66 -13.72
C TRP A 252 -11.47 33.32 -13.50
N ALA A 253 -12.23 33.24 -12.43
CA ALA A 253 -13.01 32.01 -12.11
C ALA A 253 -14.04 31.73 -13.21
N LYS A 254 -14.71 32.77 -13.73
CA LYS A 254 -15.65 32.62 -14.83
C LYS A 254 -14.99 32.11 -16.10
N ILE A 255 -13.83 32.64 -16.48
CA ILE A 255 -13.08 32.20 -17.65
C ILE A 255 -12.70 30.71 -17.52
N GLN A 256 -12.23 30.27 -16.35
CA GLN A 256 -11.85 28.86 -16.17
C GLN A 256 -13.09 27.93 -16.14
N HIS A 257 -14.16 28.37 -15.46
CA HIS A 257 -15.44 27.66 -15.48
C HIS A 257 -15.95 27.47 -16.90
N ASP A 258 -15.97 28.51 -17.71
CA ASP A 258 -16.52 28.48 -19.08
C ASP A 258 -15.70 27.50 -19.95
N LYS A 259 -14.37 27.48 -19.83
CA LYS A 259 -13.51 26.48 -20.51
C LYS A 259 -13.86 25.03 -20.12
N ILE A 260 -14.14 24.78 -18.84
CA ILE A 260 -14.54 23.44 -18.38
C ILE A 260 -15.95 23.12 -18.84
N ALA A 261 -16.90 24.06 -18.80
CA ALA A 261 -18.27 23.89 -19.26
C ALA A 261 -18.33 23.51 -20.75
N GLU A 262 -17.47 24.11 -21.60
CA GLU A 262 -17.39 23.83 -23.03
C GLU A 262 -17.04 22.38 -23.37
N ILE A 263 -16.32 21.67 -22.50
CA ILE A 263 -15.92 20.27 -22.74
C ILE A 263 -16.92 19.25 -22.20
N LEU A 264 -17.90 19.62 -21.37
CA LEU A 264 -18.83 18.67 -20.73
C LEU A 264 -19.75 17.98 -21.72
N GLU A 265 -20.38 18.73 -22.65
CA GLU A 265 -21.26 18.16 -23.66
C GLU A 265 -20.50 17.28 -24.67
N PRO A 266 -19.36 17.71 -25.25
CA PRO A 266 -18.50 16.83 -26.06
C PRO A 266 -18.07 15.56 -25.36
N SER A 267 -17.73 15.63 -24.07
CA SER A 267 -17.38 14.48 -23.23
C SER A 267 -18.53 13.47 -23.17
N GLY A 268 -19.74 13.93 -22.86
CA GLY A 268 -20.94 13.06 -22.82
C GLY A 268 -21.24 12.39 -24.17
N LYS A 269 -21.10 13.13 -25.28
CA LYS A 269 -21.25 12.60 -26.64
C LYS A 269 -20.19 11.53 -26.94
N PHE A 270 -18.94 11.79 -26.55
CA PHE A 270 -17.85 10.83 -26.76
C PHE A 270 -18.03 9.55 -25.94
N MET A 271 -18.44 9.65 -24.67
CA MET A 271 -18.76 8.48 -23.85
C MET A 271 -19.89 7.62 -24.48
N SER A 272 -20.94 8.26 -24.98
CA SER A 272 -22.04 7.56 -25.67
C SER A 272 -21.57 6.90 -26.98
N GLN A 273 -20.63 7.52 -27.70
CA GLN A 273 -19.99 6.93 -28.87
C GLN A 273 -19.15 5.70 -28.50
N LEU A 274 -18.33 5.78 -27.45
CA LEU A 274 -17.54 4.64 -26.95
C LEU A 274 -18.45 3.46 -26.60
N GLN A 275 -19.53 3.69 -25.87
CA GLN A 275 -20.49 2.63 -25.55
C GLN A 275 -21.01 1.93 -26.81
N LYS A 276 -21.41 2.68 -27.82
CA LYS A 276 -21.89 2.11 -29.08
C LYS A 276 -20.82 1.28 -29.80
N ILE A 277 -19.56 1.76 -29.84
CA ILE A 277 -18.44 1.04 -30.46
C ILE A 277 -18.16 -0.28 -29.73
N PHE A 278 -18.15 -0.29 -28.40
CA PHE A 278 -17.87 -1.49 -27.62
C PHE A 278 -19.01 -2.51 -27.59
N TYR A 279 -20.25 -2.11 -27.92
CA TYR A 279 -21.38 -3.03 -28.07
C TYR A 279 -21.51 -3.58 -29.49
N ASP A 280 -20.63 -3.18 -30.43
CA ASP A 280 -20.61 -3.76 -31.78
C ASP A 280 -19.95 -5.14 -31.73
N GLU A 281 -20.57 -6.14 -32.36
CA GLU A 281 -20.05 -7.51 -32.44
C GLU A 281 -18.67 -7.59 -33.13
N ASN A 282 -18.38 -6.62 -34.01
CA ASN A 282 -17.13 -6.52 -34.77
C ASN A 282 -16.25 -5.37 -34.25
N LEU A 283 -15.94 -5.38 -32.96
CA LEU A 283 -15.14 -4.34 -32.32
C LEU A 283 -13.76 -4.17 -33.01
N ASP A 284 -13.54 -3.03 -33.65
CA ASP A 284 -12.23 -2.65 -34.18
C ASP A 284 -11.42 -1.91 -33.11
N ILE A 285 -10.45 -2.62 -32.52
CA ILE A 285 -9.56 -2.10 -31.46
C ILE A 285 -8.71 -0.92 -31.98
N LYS A 286 -8.29 -0.92 -33.24
CA LYS A 286 -7.51 0.17 -33.84
C LYS A 286 -8.36 1.43 -33.97
N PHE A 287 -9.60 1.28 -34.40
CA PHE A 287 -10.55 2.39 -34.46
C PHE A 287 -10.82 2.99 -33.09
N VAL A 288 -11.00 2.15 -32.05
CA VAL A 288 -11.10 2.65 -30.65
C VAL A 288 -9.89 3.48 -30.30
N LYS A 289 -8.67 3.01 -30.61
CA LYS A 289 -7.44 3.75 -30.33
C LYS A 289 -7.42 5.12 -31.03
N GLU A 290 -7.72 5.18 -32.31
CA GLU A 290 -7.75 6.43 -33.06
C GLU A 290 -8.75 7.43 -32.45
N ARG A 291 -9.93 6.95 -32.06
CA ARG A 291 -10.94 7.79 -31.39
C ARG A 291 -10.49 8.28 -30.02
N CYS A 292 -9.86 7.41 -29.22
CA CYS A 292 -9.31 7.76 -27.91
C CYS A 292 -8.14 8.74 -28.02
N ASP A 293 -7.23 8.58 -28.99
CA ASP A 293 -6.11 9.49 -29.21
C ASP A 293 -6.61 10.88 -29.60
N ALA A 294 -7.59 10.97 -30.52
CA ALA A 294 -8.21 12.23 -30.91
C ALA A 294 -8.92 12.93 -29.73
N ALA A 295 -9.70 12.18 -28.96
CA ALA A 295 -10.37 12.68 -27.77
C ALA A 295 -9.36 13.14 -26.68
N TYR A 296 -8.30 12.35 -26.47
CA TYR A 296 -7.22 12.74 -25.58
C TYR A 296 -6.63 14.10 -25.94
N GLN A 297 -6.27 14.32 -27.19
CA GLN A 297 -5.71 15.60 -27.64
C GLN A 297 -6.67 16.78 -27.40
N TYR A 298 -7.94 16.59 -27.70
CA TYR A 298 -8.98 17.60 -27.55
C TYR A 298 -9.17 17.98 -26.06
N PHE A 299 -9.43 17.00 -25.20
CA PHE A 299 -9.73 17.27 -23.78
C PHE A 299 -8.50 17.64 -22.97
N PHE A 300 -7.36 17.00 -23.25
CA PHE A 300 -6.11 17.26 -22.51
C PHE A 300 -5.67 18.72 -22.65
N LYS A 301 -5.76 19.30 -23.84
CA LYS A 301 -5.37 20.69 -24.08
C LYS A 301 -6.12 21.67 -23.16
N THR A 302 -7.42 21.52 -23.04
CA THR A 302 -8.24 22.38 -22.17
C THR A 302 -7.95 22.15 -20.71
N LEU A 303 -7.93 20.87 -20.27
CA LEU A 303 -7.68 20.53 -18.86
C LEU A 303 -6.27 20.95 -18.42
N ASP A 304 -5.26 20.79 -19.26
CA ASP A 304 -3.87 21.16 -18.99
C ASP A 304 -3.70 22.68 -18.87
N THR A 305 -4.38 23.44 -19.74
CA THR A 305 -4.40 24.92 -19.67
C THR A 305 -5.08 25.41 -18.39
N VAL A 306 -6.23 24.84 -18.02
CA VAL A 306 -6.94 25.21 -16.78
C VAL A 306 -6.12 24.82 -15.56
N ALA A 307 -5.43 23.67 -15.57
CA ALA A 307 -4.53 23.25 -14.48
C ALA A 307 -3.39 24.25 -14.26
N GLU A 308 -2.77 24.74 -15.34
CA GLU A 308 -1.68 25.71 -15.25
C GLU A 308 -2.16 27.05 -14.68
N GLU A 309 -3.30 27.56 -15.14
CA GLU A 309 -3.92 28.79 -14.63
C GLU A 309 -4.36 28.66 -13.16
N LEU A 310 -4.87 27.47 -12.78
CA LEU A 310 -5.28 27.17 -11.41
C LEU A 310 -4.08 27.13 -10.46
N LEU A 311 -3.01 26.44 -10.85
CA LEU A 311 -1.77 26.37 -10.06
C LEU A 311 -1.12 27.77 -9.92
N LEU A 312 -1.14 28.58 -10.98
CA LEU A 312 -0.67 29.97 -10.94
C LEU A 312 -1.51 30.80 -9.96
N LYS A 313 -2.84 30.62 -9.98
CA LYS A 313 -3.75 31.31 -9.06
C LYS A 313 -3.53 30.88 -7.60
N ILE A 314 -3.30 29.60 -7.34
CA ILE A 314 -2.95 29.10 -6.02
C ILE A 314 -1.68 29.77 -5.50
N GLU A 315 -0.65 29.90 -6.35
CA GLU A 315 0.61 30.52 -5.97
C GLU A 315 0.47 32.03 -5.69
N GLU A 316 -0.43 32.72 -6.42
CA GLU A 316 -0.80 34.13 -6.17
C GLU A 316 -1.56 34.28 -4.83
N VAL A 317 -2.62 33.46 -4.63
CA VAL A 317 -3.51 33.55 -3.46
C VAL A 317 -2.79 33.19 -2.17
N LYS A 318 -1.86 32.25 -2.20
CA LYS A 318 -1.03 31.86 -1.05
C LYS A 318 -0.33 33.03 -0.35
N ARG A 319 -0.03 34.10 -1.08
CA ARG A 319 0.64 35.32 -0.59
C ARG A 319 -0.33 36.39 -0.06
N ILE A 320 -1.63 36.21 -0.25
CA ILE A 320 -2.65 37.14 0.22
C ILE A 320 -3.05 36.84 1.67
N LYS A 321 -3.11 37.85 2.52
CA LYS A 321 -3.56 37.66 3.90
C LYS A 321 -5.09 37.52 3.99
N LYS A 322 -5.57 36.70 4.94
CA LYS A 322 -7.01 36.53 5.28
C LYS A 322 -7.87 35.91 4.16
N VAL A 323 -7.29 35.04 3.33
CA VAL A 323 -7.98 34.33 2.23
C VAL A 323 -7.94 32.81 2.38
N LYS A 324 -7.81 32.29 3.59
CA LYS A 324 -7.66 30.84 3.83
C LYS A 324 -8.78 30.00 3.18
N ALA A 325 -10.04 30.41 3.36
CA ALA A 325 -11.18 29.69 2.77
C ALA A 325 -11.10 29.66 1.23
N PHE A 326 -10.75 30.77 0.60
CA PHE A 326 -10.55 30.83 -0.86
C PHE A 326 -9.38 29.94 -1.32
N TYR A 327 -8.28 29.94 -0.57
CA TYR A 327 -7.15 29.07 -0.86
C TYR A 327 -7.53 27.59 -0.76
N ASP A 328 -8.28 27.19 0.28
CA ASP A 328 -8.75 25.81 0.48
C ASP A 328 -9.70 25.37 -0.66
N GLU A 329 -10.60 26.25 -1.14
CA GLU A 329 -11.45 26.00 -2.31
C GLU A 329 -10.62 25.72 -3.58
N LEU A 330 -9.56 26.51 -3.81
CA LEU A 330 -8.68 26.32 -4.97
C LEU A 330 -7.92 24.98 -4.90
N LEU A 331 -7.56 24.52 -3.70
CA LEU A 331 -6.92 23.20 -3.54
C LEU A 331 -7.87 22.05 -3.88
N VAL A 332 -9.16 22.15 -3.54
CA VAL A 332 -10.16 21.14 -3.93
C VAL A 332 -10.29 21.08 -5.47
N LEU A 333 -10.37 22.25 -6.13
CA LEU A 333 -10.39 22.31 -7.59
C LEU A 333 -9.11 21.72 -8.21
N GLU A 334 -7.95 22.00 -7.62
CA GLU A 334 -6.67 21.49 -8.08
C GLU A 334 -6.62 19.97 -8.02
N GLU A 335 -7.09 19.36 -6.91
CA GLU A 335 -7.13 17.92 -6.76
C GLU A 335 -7.96 17.26 -7.87
N LEU A 336 -9.17 17.77 -8.12
CA LEU A 336 -10.06 17.26 -9.16
C LEU A 336 -9.51 17.49 -10.57
N GLN A 337 -8.89 18.64 -10.81
CA GLN A 337 -8.28 18.97 -12.09
C GLN A 337 -7.12 18.04 -12.42
N ILE A 338 -6.22 17.83 -11.49
CA ILE A 338 -5.08 16.91 -11.64
C ILE A 338 -5.57 15.46 -11.78
N LYS A 339 -6.55 15.05 -10.97
CA LYS A 339 -7.19 13.71 -11.08
C LYS A 339 -7.73 13.47 -12.50
N ALA A 340 -8.47 14.43 -13.07
CA ALA A 340 -9.02 14.32 -14.42
C ALA A 340 -7.91 14.15 -15.48
N ILE A 341 -6.83 14.91 -15.39
CA ILE A 341 -5.68 14.82 -16.30
C ILE A 341 -4.98 13.46 -16.19
N LEU A 342 -4.74 12.98 -14.96
CA LEU A 342 -4.09 11.69 -14.73
C LEU A 342 -4.96 10.52 -15.21
N GLN A 343 -6.28 10.62 -15.07
CA GLN A 343 -7.22 9.65 -15.62
C GLN A 343 -7.16 9.60 -17.14
N LEU A 344 -7.11 10.76 -17.84
CA LEU A 344 -6.92 10.79 -19.29
C LEU A 344 -5.59 10.15 -19.72
N LYS A 345 -4.49 10.45 -19.04
CA LYS A 345 -3.18 9.85 -19.32
C LYS A 345 -3.23 8.33 -19.12
N LYS A 346 -3.89 7.85 -18.05
CA LYS A 346 -4.09 6.43 -17.78
C LYS A 346 -4.93 5.75 -18.86
N ALA A 347 -6.03 6.40 -19.32
CA ALA A 347 -6.86 5.89 -20.40
C ALA A 347 -6.07 5.69 -21.70
N LYS A 348 -5.26 6.69 -22.07
CA LYS A 348 -4.36 6.60 -23.23
C LYS A 348 -3.33 5.48 -23.08
N LEU A 349 -2.71 5.35 -21.91
CA LEU A 349 -1.73 4.30 -21.63
C LEU A 349 -2.36 2.91 -21.71
N LEU A 350 -3.51 2.70 -21.05
CA LEU A 350 -4.26 1.43 -21.10
C LEU A 350 -4.65 1.07 -22.54
N THR A 351 -5.13 2.04 -23.31
CA THR A 351 -5.48 1.83 -24.72
C THR A 351 -4.28 1.34 -25.53
N ASN A 352 -3.11 1.93 -25.34
CA ASN A 352 -1.89 1.50 -26.00
C ASN A 352 -1.48 0.07 -25.58
N ILE A 353 -1.53 -0.25 -24.28
CA ILE A 353 -1.22 -1.58 -23.74
C ILE A 353 -2.10 -2.66 -24.41
N ILE A 354 -3.41 -2.41 -24.51
CA ILE A 354 -4.36 -3.35 -25.08
C ILE A 354 -4.12 -3.54 -26.59
N VAL A 355 -3.94 -2.45 -27.33
CA VAL A 355 -3.70 -2.52 -28.79
C VAL A 355 -2.36 -3.20 -29.11
N GLU A 356 -1.36 -3.03 -28.28
CA GLU A 356 -0.05 -3.67 -28.40
C GLU A 356 -0.02 -5.12 -27.87
N GLY A 357 -1.13 -5.61 -27.31
CA GLY A 357 -1.22 -6.96 -26.75
C GLY A 357 -0.33 -7.18 -25.51
N LYS A 358 0.01 -6.12 -24.79
CA LYS A 358 0.83 -6.20 -23.58
C LYS A 358 -0.02 -6.57 -22.35
N GLU A 359 0.63 -7.13 -21.34
CA GLU A 359 -0.02 -7.48 -20.09
C GLU A 359 -0.51 -6.24 -19.33
N ILE A 360 -1.77 -6.29 -18.86
CA ILE A 360 -2.35 -5.27 -18.00
C ILE A 360 -1.94 -5.55 -16.55
N SER A 361 -0.99 -4.80 -16.04
CA SER A 361 -0.50 -4.90 -14.66
C SER A 361 -0.42 -3.53 -13.99
N LYS A 362 -0.38 -3.48 -12.66
CA LYS A 362 -0.19 -2.22 -11.93
C LYS A 362 1.06 -1.46 -12.38
N LYS A 363 2.14 -2.18 -12.66
CA LYS A 363 3.41 -1.61 -13.11
C LYS A 363 3.28 -0.95 -14.48
N ASN A 364 2.53 -1.58 -15.40
CA ASN A 364 2.38 -1.11 -16.78
C ASN A 364 1.33 0.02 -16.91
N LEU A 365 0.46 0.20 -15.90
CA LEU A 365 -0.58 1.25 -15.87
C LEU A 365 -0.10 2.57 -15.25
N ILE A 366 1.18 2.67 -14.88
CA ILE A 366 1.81 3.88 -14.36
C ILE A 366 2.97 4.22 -15.28
N SER A 367 3.03 5.47 -15.76
CA SER A 367 4.17 5.99 -16.52
C SER A 367 4.89 7.07 -15.73
N GLU A 368 6.15 7.31 -16.07
CA GLU A 368 6.95 8.41 -15.51
C GLU A 368 6.26 9.76 -15.76
N ASP A 369 5.70 9.97 -16.95
CA ASP A 369 4.95 11.16 -17.32
C ASP A 369 3.71 11.39 -16.43
N MET A 370 3.05 10.33 -15.95
CA MET A 370 1.96 10.47 -14.97
C MET A 370 2.48 10.84 -13.59
N SER A 371 3.55 10.18 -13.15
CA SER A 371 4.12 10.36 -11.81
C SER A 371 4.75 11.75 -11.62
N THR A 372 5.31 12.31 -12.67
CA THR A 372 6.00 13.61 -12.66
C THR A 372 5.13 14.78 -13.13
N TYR A 373 3.93 14.53 -13.66
CA TYR A 373 3.10 15.55 -14.28
C TYR A 373 2.91 16.80 -13.40
N LYS A 374 2.43 16.61 -12.16
CA LYS A 374 2.18 17.72 -11.24
C LYS A 374 3.49 18.47 -10.90
N ILE A 375 4.56 17.75 -10.66
CA ILE A 375 5.88 18.33 -10.33
C ILE A 375 6.37 19.18 -11.49
N ASN A 376 6.31 18.68 -12.71
CA ASN A 376 6.73 19.41 -13.91
C ASN A 376 5.88 20.66 -14.14
N LYS A 377 4.56 20.60 -13.91
CA LYS A 377 3.68 21.76 -13.98
C LYS A 377 4.02 22.81 -12.92
N LEU A 378 4.33 22.39 -11.70
CA LEU A 378 4.73 23.33 -10.64
C LEU A 378 6.03 24.09 -11.00
N VAL A 379 6.99 23.43 -11.67
CA VAL A 379 8.21 24.08 -12.17
C VAL A 379 7.86 25.17 -13.19
N VAL A 380 7.05 24.83 -14.19
CA VAL A 380 6.60 25.79 -15.23
C VAL A 380 5.85 26.98 -14.61
N VAL A 381 4.95 26.71 -13.67
CA VAL A 381 4.18 27.73 -12.96
C VAL A 381 5.10 28.63 -12.13
N ALA A 382 6.08 28.08 -11.44
CA ALA A 382 7.05 28.86 -10.65
C ALA A 382 7.87 29.81 -11.52
N GLU A 383 8.33 29.37 -12.68
CA GLU A 383 9.04 30.23 -13.66
C GLU A 383 8.13 31.33 -14.21
N ARG A 384 6.91 30.98 -14.60
CA ARG A 384 5.91 31.95 -15.09
C ARG A 384 5.52 32.95 -14.00
N PHE A 385 5.39 32.53 -12.75
CA PHE A 385 5.10 33.42 -11.64
C PHE A 385 6.22 34.43 -11.40
N ARG A 386 7.47 33.98 -11.40
CA ARG A 386 8.64 34.84 -11.25
C ARG A 386 8.70 35.92 -12.33
N THR A 387 8.39 35.57 -13.57
CA THR A 387 8.43 36.55 -14.69
C THR A 387 7.27 37.54 -14.67
N SER A 388 6.07 37.10 -14.23
CA SER A 388 4.86 37.92 -14.24
C SER A 388 4.65 38.74 -12.95
N HIS A 389 5.31 38.39 -11.84
CA HIS A 389 5.15 38.98 -10.51
C HIS A 389 6.51 39.27 -9.84
N ALA A 390 7.46 39.78 -10.59
CA ALA A 390 8.83 40.04 -10.13
C ALA A 390 8.88 40.86 -8.82
N ALA A 391 8.02 41.90 -8.69
CA ALA A 391 7.93 42.74 -7.49
C ALA A 391 7.48 41.97 -6.21
N LEU A 392 6.68 40.89 -6.34
CA LEU A 392 6.24 40.11 -5.21
C LEU A 392 7.29 39.05 -4.79
N VAL A 393 8.22 38.72 -5.69
CA VAL A 393 9.30 37.74 -5.43
C VAL A 393 10.46 38.38 -4.68
N GLU A 394 10.76 39.67 -4.97
CA GLU A 394 11.78 40.46 -4.25
C GLU A 394 11.43 40.61 -2.75
N ASP A 395 10.14 40.79 -2.40
CA ASP A 395 9.67 40.83 -1.01
C ASP A 395 9.86 39.49 -0.27
N ASP A 396 9.68 38.35 -0.93
CA ASP A 396 9.87 37.01 -0.34
C ASP A 396 11.36 36.71 -0.07
N GLU A 397 12.27 37.14 -0.92
CA GLU A 397 13.72 37.01 -0.72
C GLU A 397 14.22 37.86 0.46
N GLU A 398 13.75 39.07 0.62
CA GLU A 398 14.07 39.94 1.77
C GLU A 398 13.57 39.31 3.11
N VAL A 399 12.37 38.75 3.14
CA VAL A 399 11.81 38.06 4.33
C VAL A 399 12.60 36.80 4.68
N SER A 400 13.09 36.07 3.69
CA SER A 400 13.94 34.89 3.90
C SER A 400 15.30 35.23 4.51
N TYR A 401 15.93 36.31 4.07
CA TYR A 401 17.18 36.80 4.64
C TYR A 401 17.01 37.27 6.11
N TYR A 402 15.89 37.89 6.46
CA TYR A 402 15.60 38.31 7.83
C TYR A 402 15.30 37.18 8.78
N THR A 403 14.67 36.09 8.34
CA THR A 403 14.38 34.91 9.18
C THR A 403 15.60 34.06 9.42
N ASP A 404 16.51 33.90 8.46
CA ASP A 404 17.77 33.17 8.63
C ASP A 404 18.79 33.91 9.50
N SER A 405 18.83 35.25 9.43
CA SER A 405 19.70 36.07 10.29
C SER A 405 19.27 36.06 11.75
N LYS A 406 17.96 35.95 12.06
CA LYS A 406 17.44 35.80 13.43
C LYS A 406 17.73 34.41 14.02
N LYS A 407 17.71 33.34 13.21
CA LYS A 407 18.07 31.98 13.67
C LYS A 407 19.57 31.83 13.97
N LYS A 408 20.46 32.59 13.34
CA LYS A 408 21.90 32.57 13.64
C LYS A 408 22.29 33.32 14.91
N LYS A 409 21.48 34.30 15.37
CA LYS A 409 21.77 35.07 16.59
C LYS A 409 21.34 34.41 17.92
N THR A 410 20.62 33.30 17.88
CA THR A 410 20.10 32.59 19.07
C THR A 410 20.90 31.35 19.48
N LYS A 411 22.09 31.10 18.91
CA LYS A 411 22.96 29.98 19.26
C LYS A 411 24.39 30.43 19.63
N GLU A 412 24.55 31.29 20.62
CA GLU A 412 25.81 31.39 21.35
C GLU A 412 25.66 30.70 22.73
N PRO A 413 26.56 29.79 23.10
CA PRO A 413 26.47 29.10 24.38
C PRO A 413 26.94 30.03 25.49
N LYS A 414 26.14 30.22 26.54
CA LYS A 414 26.55 30.85 27.77
C LYS A 414 27.68 30.03 28.40
N LYS A 415 28.86 30.63 28.49
CA LYS A 415 29.96 30.13 29.32
C LYS A 415 29.53 30.17 30.79
N SER A 416 29.59 29.01 31.44
CA SER A 416 29.50 28.88 32.90
C SER A 416 30.75 29.44 33.55
N THR A 417 30.57 30.34 34.48
CA THR A 417 31.44 30.56 35.63
C THR A 417 30.99 29.67 36.76
#